data_8ac13b4c62e98e0c1164c8fcd624b29c
#
_entry.id   8ac13b4c62e98e0c1164c8fcd624b29c
#
_cell.length_a   1.000
_cell.length_b   1.000
_cell.length_c   1.000
_cell.angle_alpha   90.00
_cell.angle_beta   90.00
_cell.angle_gamma   90.00
#
_symmetry.space_group_name_H-M   'P 1'
#
loop_
_entity.id
_entity.type
_entity.pdbx_description
1 polymer ?
#
loop_
_entity_poly.entity_id
_entity_poly.type
_entity_poly.pdbx_seq_one_letter_code
_entity_poly.pdbx_strand_id
1 'polypeptide(L)'
;MEKPFEEIIAAFTPSNDSRLDSLLKFTALAEEMDSIARRTKLADGSRRQNDAEHSWRIALMALLCVAHDLVEIYAGDTFAYDAAANVGKEEREEAAAQKLFGQLPDDIAQKLRALWDEFEEFKTPESRYANCMDRLEPFLNNSLSLTGGTWAEAGATVAMVEKRIGPLKENMPRVWEWVQKNIAVGKSRGFIKE
;
A
#
# COMPACT_ATOMS: atom_id res chain seq x y z
N MET A 1 -14.57 20.55 28.28
CA MET A 1 -13.24 21.17 28.50
C MET A 1 -12.82 21.70 27.15
N GLU A 2 -12.96 23.00 27.02
CA GLU A 2 -12.48 23.71 25.83
C GLU A 2 -10.98 23.81 25.86
N LYS A 3 -10.43 23.94 24.75
CA LYS A 3 -9.14 23.43 24.46
C LYS A 3 -7.98 24.29 24.65
N PRO A 4 -6.91 23.68 25.14
CA PRO A 4 -5.63 24.34 25.25
C PRO A 4 -5.04 24.79 23.89
N PHE A 5 -5.64 24.40 22.76
CA PHE A 5 -5.09 24.78 21.46
C PHE A 5 -5.11 26.28 21.19
N GLU A 6 -6.18 26.97 21.50
CA GLU A 6 -6.23 28.44 21.38
C GLU A 6 -5.21 29.12 22.29
N GLU A 7 -5.00 28.58 23.49
CA GLU A 7 -3.98 29.05 24.42
C GLU A 7 -2.57 28.77 23.91
N ILE A 8 -2.35 27.58 23.32
CA ILE A 8 -1.06 27.21 22.72
C ILE A 8 -0.74 28.13 21.56
N ILE A 9 -1.71 28.41 20.67
CA ILE A 9 -1.49 29.33 19.55
C ILE A 9 -1.33 30.79 20.02
N ALA A 10 -2.02 31.19 21.08
CA ALA A 10 -1.83 32.52 21.67
C ALA A 10 -0.42 32.71 22.29
N ALA A 11 0.16 31.64 22.81
CA ALA A 11 1.54 31.63 23.34
C ALA A 11 2.63 31.50 22.26
N PHE A 12 2.26 31.31 21.00
CA PHE A 12 3.22 31.17 19.90
C PHE A 12 4.03 32.44 19.72
N THR A 13 5.36 32.30 19.75
CA THR A 13 6.27 33.42 19.49
C THR A 13 6.46 33.59 17.98
N PRO A 14 5.98 34.69 17.37
CA PRO A 14 6.10 34.89 15.92
C PRO A 14 7.55 35.00 15.46
N SER A 15 7.83 34.48 14.30
CA SER A 15 9.06 34.74 13.54
C SER A 15 8.88 36.04 12.75
N ASN A 16 9.91 36.42 11.98
CA ASN A 16 9.80 37.55 11.03
C ASN A 16 9.22 37.12 9.67
N ASP A 17 8.77 35.85 9.55
CA ASP A 17 8.20 35.26 8.32
C ASP A 17 6.79 34.72 8.62
N SER A 18 5.78 35.44 8.14
CA SER A 18 4.37 35.07 8.34
C SER A 18 3.99 33.72 7.71
N ARG A 19 4.68 33.32 6.63
CA ARG A 19 4.46 32.02 5.99
C ARG A 19 5.00 30.88 6.87
N LEU A 20 6.19 31.07 7.42
CA LEU A 20 6.78 30.12 8.38
C LEU A 20 5.89 30.00 9.62
N ASP A 21 5.43 31.13 10.16
CA ASP A 21 4.52 31.17 11.32
C ASP A 21 3.23 30.37 11.07
N SER A 22 2.64 30.52 9.88
CA SER A 22 1.44 29.76 9.50
C SER A 22 1.71 28.27 9.43
N LEU A 23 2.85 27.85 8.88
CA LEU A 23 3.23 26.44 8.80
C LEU A 23 3.48 25.85 10.19
N LEU A 24 4.19 26.57 11.05
CA LEU A 24 4.49 26.11 12.42
C LEU A 24 3.20 25.99 13.26
N LYS A 25 2.28 26.97 13.16
CA LYS A 25 0.97 26.89 13.81
C LYS A 25 0.13 25.73 13.29
N PHE A 26 0.15 25.47 11.98
CA PHE A 26 -0.55 24.33 11.41
C PHE A 26 0.06 23.00 11.91
N THR A 27 1.39 22.91 12.02
CA THR A 27 2.05 21.72 12.57
C THR A 27 1.66 21.50 14.05
N ALA A 28 1.62 22.56 14.85
CA ALA A 28 1.15 22.47 16.23
C ALA A 28 -0.33 22.03 16.33
N LEU A 29 -1.18 22.51 15.41
CA LEU A 29 -2.58 22.06 15.33
C LEU A 29 -2.69 20.54 15.06
N ALA A 30 -1.76 19.95 14.35
CA ALA A 30 -1.79 18.53 14.05
C ALA A 30 -1.68 17.63 15.31
N GLU A 31 -1.13 18.13 16.43
CA GLU A 31 -1.12 17.42 17.72
C GLU A 31 -2.54 17.10 18.23
N GLU A 32 -3.52 17.88 17.82
CA GLU A 32 -4.91 17.63 18.20
C GLU A 32 -5.44 16.28 17.72
N MET A 33 -4.84 15.72 16.67
CA MET A 33 -5.18 14.37 16.18
C MET A 33 -4.94 13.28 17.23
N ASP A 34 -4.03 13.49 18.17
CA ASP A 34 -3.78 12.57 19.29
C ASP A 34 -4.96 12.48 20.25
N SER A 35 -5.74 13.57 20.37
CA SER A 35 -6.89 13.65 21.24
C SER A 35 -8.18 13.08 20.63
N ILE A 36 -8.21 12.87 19.31
CA ILE A 36 -9.40 12.38 18.60
C ILE A 36 -9.44 10.85 18.66
N ALA A 37 -10.29 10.33 19.55
CA ALA A 37 -10.48 8.88 19.67
C ALA A 37 -11.42 8.34 18.58
N ARG A 38 -10.93 7.39 17.81
CA ARG A 38 -11.73 6.67 16.81
C ARG A 38 -12.63 5.63 17.46
N ARG A 39 -13.59 5.10 16.71
CA ARG A 39 -14.41 3.95 17.19
C ARG A 39 -13.63 2.63 17.13
N THR A 40 -12.63 2.53 16.24
CA THR A 40 -11.77 1.36 16.08
C THR A 40 -10.84 1.20 17.27
N LYS A 41 -10.73 -0.01 17.78
CA LYS A 41 -9.75 -0.37 18.82
C LYS A 41 -8.41 -0.75 18.20
N LEU A 42 -7.33 -0.65 18.99
CA LEU A 42 -6.06 -1.28 18.68
C LEU A 42 -6.24 -2.80 18.51
N ALA A 43 -5.32 -3.45 17.79
CA ALA A 43 -5.40 -4.89 17.51
C ALA A 43 -5.41 -5.76 18.78
N ASP A 44 -4.75 -5.31 19.85
CA ASP A 44 -4.75 -5.95 21.16
C ASP A 44 -6.03 -5.71 21.99
N GLY A 45 -6.94 -4.87 21.48
CA GLY A 45 -8.20 -4.52 22.12
C GLY A 45 -8.08 -3.60 23.35
N SER A 46 -6.87 -3.18 23.74
CA SER A 46 -6.58 -2.46 24.98
C SER A 46 -7.28 -1.10 25.08
N ARG A 47 -7.31 -0.36 23.98
CA ARG A 47 -7.94 0.98 23.90
C ARG A 47 -8.39 1.31 22.49
N ARG A 48 -9.06 2.43 22.34
CA ARG A 48 -9.38 3.00 21.02
C ARG A 48 -8.12 3.62 20.39
N GLN A 49 -8.00 3.43 19.08
CA GLN A 49 -7.00 4.10 18.27
C GLN A 49 -7.32 5.61 18.19
N ASN A 50 -6.31 6.47 18.19
CA ASN A 50 -6.48 7.89 17.87
C ASN A 50 -6.25 8.16 16.36
N ASP A 51 -6.56 9.39 15.90
CA ASP A 51 -6.45 9.74 14.48
C ASP A 51 -4.99 9.86 14.03
N ALA A 52 -4.06 10.27 14.88
CA ALA A 52 -2.65 10.31 14.54
C ALA A 52 -2.09 8.90 14.28
N GLU A 53 -2.38 7.92 15.14
CA GLU A 53 -1.98 6.52 14.96
C GLU A 53 -2.59 5.91 13.69
N HIS A 54 -3.83 6.26 13.38
CA HIS A 54 -4.50 5.83 12.15
C HIS A 54 -3.80 6.38 10.91
N SER A 55 -3.60 7.69 10.87
CA SER A 55 -2.95 8.37 9.74
C SER A 55 -1.52 7.89 9.53
N TRP A 56 -0.77 7.66 10.62
CA TRP A 56 0.56 7.07 10.55
C TRP A 56 0.56 5.69 9.87
N ARG A 57 -0.36 4.81 10.27
CA ARG A 57 -0.46 3.46 9.66
C ARG A 57 -0.85 3.51 8.19
N ILE A 58 -1.79 4.41 7.82
CA ILE A 58 -2.15 4.61 6.41
C ILE A 58 -0.96 5.12 5.60
N ALA A 59 -0.21 6.11 6.13
CA ALA A 59 0.97 6.63 5.46
C ALA A 59 2.06 5.56 5.28
N LEU A 60 2.27 4.71 6.30
CA LEU A 60 3.21 3.60 6.22
C LEU A 60 2.79 2.58 5.17
N MET A 61 1.50 2.20 5.12
CA MET A 61 0.99 1.28 4.10
C MET A 61 1.13 1.87 2.69
N ALA A 62 0.84 3.16 2.52
CA ALA A 62 1.03 3.84 1.24
C ALA A 62 2.51 3.89 0.84
N LEU A 63 3.41 4.11 1.80
CA LEU A 63 4.85 4.12 1.54
C LEU A 63 5.38 2.74 1.14
N LEU A 64 4.90 1.67 1.76
CA LEU A 64 5.21 0.29 1.36
C LEU A 64 4.79 0.02 -0.08
N CYS A 65 3.56 0.40 -0.46
CA CYS A 65 3.06 0.25 -1.83
C CYS A 65 3.89 1.05 -2.85
N VAL A 66 4.37 2.25 -2.50
CA VAL A 66 5.21 3.06 -3.39
C VAL A 66 6.63 2.50 -3.46
N ALA A 67 7.17 2.03 -2.33
CA ALA A 67 8.56 1.60 -2.26
C ALA A 67 8.84 0.33 -3.07
N HIS A 68 7.88 -0.61 -3.16
CA HIS A 68 8.11 -1.86 -3.88
C HIS A 68 8.25 -1.64 -5.40
N ASP A 69 7.44 -0.78 -6.01
CA ASP A 69 7.49 -0.48 -7.44
C ASP A 69 8.74 0.31 -7.86
N LEU A 70 9.39 1.03 -6.93
CA LEU A 70 10.61 1.79 -7.25
C LEU A 70 11.73 0.89 -7.81
N VAL A 71 11.81 -0.35 -7.39
CA VAL A 71 12.81 -1.32 -7.85
C VAL A 71 12.64 -1.66 -9.33
N GLU A 72 11.42 -1.58 -9.84
CA GLU A 72 11.10 -1.83 -11.25
C GLU A 72 11.73 -0.81 -12.22
N ILE A 73 12.21 0.35 -11.73
CA ILE A 73 13.00 1.30 -12.53
C ILE A 73 14.20 0.61 -13.20
N TYR A 74 14.77 -0.39 -12.55
CA TYR A 74 15.91 -1.16 -13.07
C TYR A 74 15.57 -2.62 -13.38
N ALA A 75 14.64 -3.23 -12.67
CA ALA A 75 14.21 -4.61 -12.92
C ALA A 75 13.27 -4.72 -14.12
N GLY A 76 12.49 -3.66 -14.37
CA GLY A 76 11.33 -3.68 -15.27
C GLY A 76 10.13 -4.36 -14.62
N ASP A 77 8.93 -3.92 -14.98
CA ASP A 77 7.69 -4.60 -14.60
C ASP A 77 7.67 -6.02 -15.15
N THR A 78 7.33 -6.98 -14.29
CA THR A 78 7.19 -8.39 -14.69
C THR A 78 5.72 -8.78 -14.68
N PHE A 79 5.16 -8.95 -15.88
CA PHE A 79 3.76 -9.29 -16.03
C PHE A 79 3.40 -10.60 -15.31
N ALA A 80 2.44 -10.52 -14.41
CA ALA A 80 2.10 -11.60 -13.48
C ALA A 80 1.66 -12.91 -14.16
N TYR A 81 1.12 -12.83 -15.38
CA TYR A 81 0.66 -13.99 -16.17
C TYR A 81 1.71 -14.51 -17.16
N ASP A 82 2.89 -13.92 -17.23
CA ASP A 82 4.00 -14.40 -18.06
C ASP A 82 4.92 -15.31 -17.23
N ALA A 83 4.72 -16.62 -17.37
CA ALA A 83 5.50 -17.60 -16.64
C ALA A 83 7.02 -17.56 -16.99
N ALA A 84 7.36 -17.21 -18.23
CA ALA A 84 8.76 -17.13 -18.67
C ALA A 84 9.44 -15.89 -18.07
N ALA A 85 8.77 -14.74 -18.07
CA ALA A 85 9.28 -13.51 -17.48
C ALA A 85 9.46 -13.61 -15.95
N ASN A 86 8.64 -14.42 -15.29
CA ASN A 86 8.75 -14.65 -13.84
C ASN A 86 9.95 -15.52 -13.42
N VAL A 87 10.62 -16.23 -14.36
CA VAL A 87 11.84 -16.96 -14.04
C VAL A 87 12.96 -15.98 -13.71
N GLY A 88 13.60 -16.14 -12.54
CA GLY A 88 14.68 -15.28 -12.06
C GLY A 88 14.22 -13.84 -11.72
N LYS A 89 12.90 -13.64 -11.47
CA LYS A 89 12.36 -12.34 -11.07
C LYS A 89 13.02 -11.84 -9.79
N GLU A 90 13.07 -12.68 -8.76
CA GLU A 90 13.62 -12.33 -7.44
C GLU A 90 15.09 -11.86 -7.53
N GLU A 91 15.92 -12.54 -8.32
CA GLU A 91 17.32 -12.16 -8.50
C GLU A 91 17.47 -10.83 -9.25
N ARG A 92 16.60 -10.58 -10.26
CA ARG A 92 16.61 -9.30 -10.98
C ARG A 92 16.18 -8.15 -10.09
N GLU A 93 15.15 -8.34 -9.29
CA GLU A 93 14.65 -7.32 -8.36
C GLU A 93 15.64 -7.05 -7.24
N GLU A 94 16.29 -8.07 -6.68
CA GLU A 94 17.35 -7.91 -5.69
C GLU A 94 18.54 -7.10 -6.25
N ALA A 95 19.00 -7.41 -7.47
CA ALA A 95 20.06 -6.64 -8.12
C ALA A 95 19.64 -5.20 -8.42
N ALA A 96 18.38 -5.00 -8.80
CA ALA A 96 17.80 -3.69 -9.03
C ALA A 96 17.69 -2.86 -7.73
N ALA A 97 17.27 -3.48 -6.64
CA ALA A 97 17.18 -2.87 -5.32
C ALA A 97 18.56 -2.41 -4.82
N GLN A 98 19.57 -3.27 -4.94
CA GLN A 98 20.95 -2.91 -4.59
C GLN A 98 21.46 -1.71 -5.40
N LYS A 99 21.20 -1.71 -6.71
CA LYS A 99 21.59 -0.62 -7.60
C LYS A 99 20.84 0.68 -7.30
N LEU A 100 19.54 0.59 -7.05
CA LEU A 100 18.69 1.75 -6.81
C LEU A 100 19.03 2.41 -5.48
N PHE A 101 18.96 1.65 -4.41
CA PHE A 101 19.18 2.19 -3.06
C PHE A 101 20.64 2.59 -2.82
N GLY A 102 21.60 1.92 -3.48
CA GLY A 102 23.01 2.29 -3.42
C GLY A 102 23.36 3.67 -4.01
N GLN A 103 22.41 4.37 -4.65
CA GLN A 103 22.59 5.75 -5.13
C GLN A 103 22.21 6.80 -4.08
N LEU A 104 21.64 6.38 -2.97
CA LEU A 104 21.16 7.27 -1.92
C LEU A 104 22.15 7.35 -0.75
N PRO A 105 22.08 8.41 0.05
CA PRO A 105 22.77 8.43 1.35
C PRO A 105 22.37 7.23 2.21
N ASP A 106 23.33 6.67 2.94
CA ASP A 106 23.18 5.39 3.66
C ASP A 106 21.95 5.33 4.56
N ASP A 107 21.64 6.40 5.28
CA ASP A 107 20.51 6.47 6.19
C ASP A 107 19.14 6.42 5.48
N ILE A 108 19.07 6.95 4.26
CA ILE A 108 17.88 6.91 3.40
C ILE A 108 17.80 5.55 2.69
N ALA A 109 18.94 5.09 2.16
CA ALA A 109 19.06 3.79 1.50
C ALA A 109 18.56 2.65 2.39
N GLN A 110 19.04 2.62 3.63
CA GLN A 110 18.64 1.59 4.61
C GLN A 110 17.15 1.61 4.92
N LYS A 111 16.54 2.79 5.05
CA LYS A 111 15.11 2.92 5.32
C LYS A 111 14.26 2.42 4.15
N LEU A 112 14.58 2.84 2.92
CA LEU A 112 13.82 2.42 1.74
C LEU A 112 14.03 0.94 1.44
N ARG A 113 15.26 0.43 1.64
CA ARG A 113 15.56 -0.98 1.51
C ARG A 113 14.76 -1.81 2.52
N ALA A 114 14.68 -1.40 3.77
CA ALA A 114 13.92 -2.09 4.80
C ALA A 114 12.41 -2.13 4.48
N LEU A 115 11.86 -1.06 3.89
CA LEU A 115 10.46 -1.04 3.44
C LEU A 115 10.22 -2.01 2.27
N TRP A 116 11.14 -2.06 1.32
CA TRP A 116 11.07 -2.99 0.21
C TRP A 116 11.17 -4.45 0.69
N ASP A 117 12.15 -4.75 1.54
CA ASP A 117 12.30 -6.08 2.16
C ASP A 117 11.04 -6.48 2.93
N GLU A 118 10.45 -5.57 3.71
CA GLU A 118 9.21 -5.81 4.44
C GLU A 118 8.04 -6.14 3.51
N PHE A 119 7.91 -5.42 2.38
CA PHE A 119 6.88 -5.70 1.39
C PHE A 119 7.06 -7.09 0.78
N GLU A 120 8.28 -7.45 0.35
CA GLU A 120 8.59 -8.74 -0.28
C GLU A 120 8.45 -9.92 0.71
N GLU A 121 8.82 -9.73 1.97
CA GLU A 121 8.71 -10.79 2.99
C GLU A 121 7.25 -11.18 3.31
N PHE A 122 6.28 -10.32 3.07
CA PHE A 122 4.86 -10.60 3.30
C PHE A 122 4.51 -11.07 4.73
N LYS A 123 5.25 -10.63 5.75
CA LYS A 123 5.13 -11.15 7.13
C LYS A 123 4.33 -10.25 8.05
N THR A 124 4.48 -8.93 7.93
CA THR A 124 3.79 -7.97 8.80
C THR A 124 2.34 -7.76 8.37
N PRO A 125 1.43 -7.34 9.25
CA PRO A 125 0.07 -6.97 8.86
C PRO A 125 0.05 -5.87 7.79
N GLU A 126 0.97 -4.90 7.89
CA GLU A 126 1.13 -3.79 6.97
C GLU A 126 1.54 -4.28 5.57
N SER A 127 2.57 -5.14 5.49
CA SER A 127 3.03 -5.69 4.21
C SER A 127 1.98 -6.61 3.57
N ARG A 128 1.25 -7.40 4.36
CA ARG A 128 0.13 -8.22 3.86
C ARG A 128 -0.98 -7.36 3.28
N TYR A 129 -1.33 -6.27 3.96
CA TYR A 129 -2.33 -5.34 3.44
C TYR A 129 -1.87 -4.67 2.16
N ALA A 130 -0.64 -4.12 2.13
CA ALA A 130 -0.06 -3.46 0.96
C ALA A 130 -0.03 -4.41 -0.25
N ASN A 131 0.46 -5.63 -0.07
CA ASN A 131 0.47 -6.68 -1.09
C ASN A 131 -0.92 -7.08 -1.57
N CYS A 132 -1.93 -7.09 -0.69
CA CYS A 132 -3.31 -7.33 -1.10
C CYS A 132 -3.85 -6.19 -1.94
N MET A 133 -3.52 -4.93 -1.60
CA MET A 133 -3.95 -3.76 -2.38
C MET A 133 -3.28 -3.71 -3.75
N ASP A 134 -1.98 -4.00 -3.84
CA ASP A 134 -1.25 -4.15 -5.09
C ASP A 134 -1.92 -5.15 -6.05
N ARG A 135 -2.39 -6.27 -5.53
CA ARG A 135 -3.07 -7.30 -6.33
C ARG A 135 -4.52 -6.94 -6.64
N LEU A 136 -5.19 -6.26 -5.74
CA LEU A 136 -6.60 -5.91 -5.87
C LEU A 136 -6.84 -4.82 -6.92
N GLU A 137 -5.93 -3.85 -7.03
CA GLU A 137 -6.06 -2.73 -7.97
C GLU A 137 -6.17 -3.22 -9.43
N PRO A 138 -5.20 -4.00 -9.99
CA PRO A 138 -5.32 -4.50 -11.35
C PRO A 138 -6.45 -5.52 -11.52
N PHE A 139 -6.81 -6.28 -10.48
CA PHE A 139 -7.99 -7.14 -10.50
C PHE A 139 -9.27 -6.31 -10.68
N LEU A 140 -9.40 -5.20 -9.94
CA LEU A 140 -10.54 -4.29 -10.06
C LEU A 140 -10.62 -3.73 -11.49
N ASN A 141 -9.52 -3.25 -12.03
CA ASN A 141 -9.47 -2.71 -13.40
C ASN A 141 -9.90 -3.74 -14.44
N ASN A 142 -9.41 -4.97 -14.34
CA ASN A 142 -9.83 -6.06 -15.23
C ASN A 142 -11.32 -6.41 -15.08
N SER A 143 -11.84 -6.42 -13.84
CA SER A 143 -13.25 -6.75 -13.58
C SER A 143 -14.21 -5.70 -14.11
N LEU A 144 -13.80 -4.43 -14.16
CA LEU A 144 -14.57 -3.31 -14.71
C LEU A 144 -14.37 -3.13 -16.20
N SER A 145 -13.38 -3.79 -16.81
CA SER A 145 -13.08 -3.68 -18.23
C SER A 145 -14.25 -4.15 -19.09
N LEU A 146 -14.51 -3.41 -20.16
CA LEU A 146 -15.49 -3.81 -21.18
C LEU A 146 -14.96 -4.90 -22.13
N THR A 147 -13.65 -5.05 -22.22
CA THR A 147 -12.93 -5.98 -23.11
C THR A 147 -12.22 -7.11 -22.38
N GLY A 148 -12.27 -7.13 -21.06
CA GLY A 148 -11.57 -8.11 -20.21
C GLY A 148 -10.13 -7.73 -19.84
N GLY A 149 -9.62 -6.59 -20.35
CA GLY A 149 -8.31 -6.06 -20.03
C GLY A 149 -7.19 -7.10 -20.17
N THR A 150 -6.26 -7.10 -19.25
CA THR A 150 -5.09 -8.01 -19.27
C THR A 150 -5.47 -9.49 -19.09
N TRP A 151 -6.64 -9.82 -18.55
CA TRP A 151 -7.12 -11.22 -18.52
C TRP A 151 -7.35 -11.78 -19.93
N ALA A 152 -8.05 -11.01 -20.77
CA ALA A 152 -8.31 -11.42 -22.14
C ALA A 152 -7.03 -11.42 -22.99
N GLU A 153 -6.18 -10.39 -22.84
CA GLU A 153 -4.91 -10.26 -23.55
C GLU A 153 -3.95 -11.42 -23.25
N ALA A 154 -3.82 -11.80 -21.98
CA ALA A 154 -2.99 -12.90 -21.54
C ALA A 154 -3.61 -14.28 -21.77
N GLY A 155 -4.90 -14.33 -22.12
CA GLY A 155 -5.65 -15.59 -22.13
C GLY A 155 -5.67 -16.28 -20.76
N ALA A 156 -5.80 -15.47 -19.69
CA ALA A 156 -5.72 -15.92 -18.31
C ALA A 156 -6.77 -17.00 -18.01
N THR A 157 -6.36 -18.02 -17.27
CA THR A 157 -7.28 -19.05 -16.75
C THR A 157 -7.75 -18.70 -15.34
N VAL A 158 -8.85 -19.32 -14.89
CA VAL A 158 -9.34 -19.20 -13.50
C VAL A 158 -8.22 -19.49 -12.51
N ALA A 159 -7.46 -20.57 -12.73
CA ALA A 159 -6.35 -20.94 -11.86
C ALA A 159 -5.24 -19.88 -11.79
N MET A 160 -4.91 -19.22 -12.91
CA MET A 160 -3.92 -18.13 -12.94
C MET A 160 -4.42 -16.91 -12.16
N VAL A 161 -5.67 -16.53 -12.36
CA VAL A 161 -6.28 -15.40 -11.65
C VAL A 161 -6.37 -15.67 -10.15
N GLU A 162 -6.86 -16.86 -9.76
CA GLU A 162 -6.95 -17.26 -8.34
C GLU A 162 -5.57 -17.34 -7.68
N LYS A 163 -4.55 -17.82 -8.38
CA LYS A 163 -3.17 -17.83 -7.86
C LYS A 163 -2.68 -16.42 -7.57
N ARG A 164 -2.87 -15.46 -8.51
CA ARG A 164 -2.41 -14.06 -8.34
C ARG A 164 -3.13 -13.36 -7.19
N ILE A 165 -4.46 -13.49 -7.10
CA ILE A 165 -5.28 -12.79 -6.11
C ILE A 165 -5.43 -13.56 -4.78
N GLY A 166 -4.93 -14.79 -4.70
CA GLY A 166 -5.08 -15.73 -3.59
C GLY A 166 -4.77 -15.18 -2.20
N PRO A 167 -3.74 -14.34 -2.01
CA PRO A 167 -3.45 -13.72 -0.70
C PRO A 167 -4.64 -12.99 -0.05
N LEU A 168 -5.60 -12.49 -0.84
CA LEU A 168 -6.81 -11.84 -0.31
C LEU A 168 -7.73 -12.81 0.44
N LYS A 169 -7.66 -14.11 0.14
CA LYS A 169 -8.53 -15.10 0.77
C LYS A 169 -8.41 -15.10 2.29
N GLU A 170 -7.20 -15.04 2.79
CA GLU A 170 -6.91 -15.06 4.23
C GLU A 170 -6.90 -13.65 4.84
N ASN A 171 -6.38 -12.68 4.10
CA ASN A 171 -6.15 -11.34 4.62
C ASN A 171 -7.35 -10.39 4.45
N MET A 172 -8.24 -10.65 3.48
CA MET A 172 -9.40 -9.82 3.17
C MET A 172 -10.64 -10.68 2.82
N PRO A 173 -11.17 -11.53 3.72
CA PRO A 173 -12.20 -12.52 3.39
C PRO A 173 -13.49 -11.92 2.81
N ARG A 174 -13.89 -10.72 3.24
CA ARG A 174 -15.06 -10.02 2.67
C ARG A 174 -14.82 -9.57 1.22
N VAL A 175 -13.60 -9.13 0.91
CA VAL A 175 -13.19 -8.77 -0.47
C VAL A 175 -13.10 -10.03 -1.31
N TRP A 176 -12.63 -11.14 -0.73
CA TRP A 176 -12.54 -12.43 -1.42
C TRP A 176 -13.89 -12.91 -1.96
N GLU A 177 -14.98 -12.75 -1.22
CA GLU A 177 -16.32 -13.07 -1.70
C GLU A 177 -16.69 -12.28 -2.98
N TRP A 178 -16.33 -11.00 -3.02
CA TRP A 178 -16.52 -10.15 -4.20
C TRP A 178 -15.60 -10.60 -5.35
N VAL A 179 -14.36 -10.96 -5.08
CA VAL A 179 -13.39 -11.49 -6.06
C VAL A 179 -13.96 -12.73 -6.74
N GLN A 180 -14.46 -13.70 -5.98
CA GLN A 180 -15.04 -14.93 -6.54
C GLN A 180 -16.22 -14.66 -7.48
N LYS A 181 -17.09 -13.72 -7.12
CA LYS A 181 -18.19 -13.30 -7.99
C LYS A 181 -17.67 -12.70 -9.31
N ASN A 182 -16.64 -11.87 -9.25
CA ASN A 182 -16.07 -11.25 -10.45
C ASN A 182 -15.28 -12.21 -11.32
N ILE A 183 -14.62 -13.22 -10.77
CA ILE A 183 -14.02 -14.32 -11.53
C ILE A 183 -15.11 -15.06 -12.32
N ALA A 184 -16.23 -15.39 -11.66
CA ALA A 184 -17.35 -16.06 -12.34
C ALA A 184 -17.95 -15.20 -13.47
N VAL A 185 -18.08 -13.89 -13.27
CA VAL A 185 -18.51 -12.94 -14.28
C VAL A 185 -17.51 -12.87 -15.43
N GLY A 186 -16.21 -12.73 -15.14
CA GLY A 186 -15.14 -12.71 -16.15
C GLY A 186 -15.14 -13.97 -17.01
N LYS A 187 -15.34 -15.13 -16.38
CA LYS A 187 -15.50 -16.41 -17.09
C LYS A 187 -16.75 -16.43 -17.99
N SER A 188 -17.90 -16.00 -17.47
CA SER A 188 -19.17 -15.97 -18.27
C SER A 188 -19.09 -15.03 -19.47
N ARG A 189 -18.25 -13.99 -19.40
CA ARG A 189 -17.98 -13.07 -20.49
C ARG A 189 -16.89 -13.56 -21.45
N GLY A 190 -16.22 -14.66 -21.18
CA GLY A 190 -15.11 -15.18 -21.96
C GLY A 190 -13.80 -14.39 -21.79
N PHE A 191 -13.67 -13.56 -20.75
CA PHE A 191 -12.47 -12.83 -20.42
C PHE A 191 -11.44 -13.67 -19.66
N ILE A 192 -11.94 -14.68 -18.95
CA ILE A 192 -11.14 -15.67 -18.21
C ILE A 192 -11.51 -17.06 -18.76
N LYS A 193 -10.48 -17.85 -19.09
CA LYS A 193 -10.65 -19.23 -19.56
C LYS A 193 -10.87 -20.21 -18.40
N GLU A 194 -11.32 -21.43 -18.72
CA GLU A 194 -11.44 -22.53 -17.75
C GLU A 194 -10.11 -22.82 -17.03
#